data_ab8bc1820526d2119b1a610999195032
#
_entry.id   ab8bc1820526d2119b1a610999195032
#
_cell.length_a   1.000
_cell.length_b   1.000
_cell.length_c   1.000
_cell.angle_alpha   90.00
_cell.angle_beta   90.00
_cell.angle_gamma   90.00
#
_symmetry.space_group_name_H-M   'P 1'
#
loop_
_entity.id
_entity.type
_entity.pdbx_description
1 polymer ?
#
loop_
_entity_poly.entity_id
_entity_poly.type
_entity_poly.pdbx_seq_one_letter_code
_entity_poly.pdbx_strand_id
1 'polypeptide(L)'
;MFYALAEHKINTRGWSFEHTLQDIQTLNERATRSELAISAISIHAYAFVSDRYALLPCGASMGDGYGPMLVVKHGVEFPTEAHALKVWLRERLIAVPGLMTSAWLSLQLYLADPSHTSLPAHIVVPFDEIFPTVLEGKAEVGLIIHEGQLTYRQEGFEKVLDLGEWWKAETGLPLPLGGNVIRKDFSPAERSEINVVLRESIEYGLQHRKAGVAHAMPLARGMDETLADEFIGMYVNDYTLDYGDTGRAAIREFLGRAHSAGLIPEIVELEFVV
;
A
#
# COMPACT_ATOMS: atom_id res chain seq x y z
N MET A 1 5.72 6.55 11.47
CA MET A 1 5.03 7.81 11.12
C MET A 1 4.44 8.54 12.33
N PHE A 2 3.57 7.91 13.11
CA PHE A 2 2.78 8.61 14.16
C PHE A 2 3.37 8.51 15.58
N TYR A 3 4.60 8.04 15.72
CA TYR A 3 5.32 7.93 17.00
C TYR A 3 5.32 9.24 17.80
N ALA A 4 5.64 10.36 17.14
CA ALA A 4 5.75 11.64 17.80
C ALA A 4 4.38 12.19 18.30
N LEU A 5 3.30 11.90 17.58
CA LEU A 5 1.94 12.21 18.03
C LEU A 5 1.53 11.35 19.21
N ALA A 6 1.73 10.02 19.12
CA ALA A 6 1.35 9.07 20.16
C ALA A 6 2.09 9.35 21.49
N GLU A 7 3.34 9.79 21.42
CA GLU A 7 4.20 10.06 22.57
C GLU A 7 4.27 11.55 22.94
N HIS A 8 3.40 12.39 22.37
CA HIS A 8 3.32 13.84 22.67
C HIS A 8 4.68 14.56 22.50
N LYS A 9 5.47 14.21 21.48
CA LYS A 9 6.81 14.76 21.22
C LYS A 9 6.81 16.04 20.40
N ILE A 10 5.66 16.42 19.82
CA ILE A 10 5.50 17.59 18.96
C ILE A 10 4.31 18.43 19.41
N ASN A 11 4.30 19.71 18.99
CA ASN A 11 3.18 20.61 19.25
C ASN A 11 2.05 20.34 18.24
N THR A 12 0.89 19.93 18.73
CA THR A 12 -0.29 19.65 17.89
C THR A 12 -1.12 20.89 17.55
N ARG A 13 -0.69 22.08 17.94
CA ARG A 13 -1.37 23.37 17.65
C ARG A 13 -2.84 23.42 18.11
N GLY A 14 -3.13 22.69 19.17
CA GLY A 14 -4.49 22.60 19.74
C GLY A 14 -5.34 21.46 19.15
N TRP A 15 -4.87 20.75 18.14
CA TRP A 15 -5.54 19.56 17.63
C TRP A 15 -5.37 18.38 18.58
N SER A 16 -6.44 17.59 18.74
CA SER A 16 -6.42 16.31 19.43
C SER A 16 -6.53 15.19 18.40
N PHE A 17 -5.64 14.20 18.48
CA PHE A 17 -5.61 13.05 17.59
C PHE A 17 -5.98 11.78 18.35
N GLU A 18 -7.02 11.09 17.87
CA GLU A 18 -7.37 9.75 18.31
C GLU A 18 -6.88 8.76 17.24
N HIS A 19 -6.03 7.82 17.66
CA HIS A 19 -5.43 6.85 16.74
C HIS A 19 -6.22 5.55 16.74
N THR A 20 -6.63 5.12 15.56
CA THR A 20 -7.24 3.81 15.31
C THR A 20 -6.33 2.99 14.40
N LEU A 21 -5.83 1.85 14.90
CA LEU A 21 -5.00 0.94 14.12
C LEU A 21 -5.88 -0.16 13.53
N GLN A 22 -5.88 -0.25 12.20
CA GLN A 22 -6.61 -1.26 11.44
C GLN A 22 -5.80 -1.64 10.20
N ASP A 23 -6.14 -2.77 9.57
CA ASP A 23 -5.58 -3.16 8.28
C ASP A 23 -6.05 -2.21 7.17
N ILE A 24 -5.29 -2.18 6.08
CA ILE A 24 -5.51 -1.22 5.00
C ILE A 24 -6.82 -1.44 4.24
N GLN A 25 -7.29 -2.68 4.10
CA GLN A 25 -8.56 -2.96 3.44
C GLN A 25 -9.73 -2.41 4.26
N THR A 26 -9.72 -2.63 5.58
CA THR A 26 -10.71 -2.06 6.51
C THR A 26 -10.69 -0.52 6.46
N LEU A 27 -9.51 0.11 6.44
CA LEU A 27 -9.40 1.58 6.32
C LEU A 27 -9.95 2.07 4.98
N ASN A 28 -9.67 1.38 3.87
CA ASN A 28 -10.23 1.69 2.56
C ASN A 28 -11.76 1.65 2.59
N GLU A 29 -12.36 0.62 3.15
CA GLU A 29 -13.82 0.49 3.29
C GLU A 29 -14.42 1.59 4.17
N ARG A 30 -13.77 1.95 5.28
CA ARG A 30 -14.20 3.06 6.13
C ARG A 30 -14.12 4.41 5.42
N ALA A 31 -13.10 4.61 4.56
CA ALA A 31 -13.00 5.81 3.74
C ALA A 31 -14.16 5.93 2.74
N THR A 32 -14.64 4.82 2.16
CA THR A 32 -15.83 4.87 1.28
C THR A 32 -17.09 5.33 2.01
N ARG A 33 -17.15 5.21 3.33
CA ARG A 33 -18.25 5.68 4.18
C ARG A 33 -17.95 7.02 4.87
N SER A 34 -16.78 7.63 4.58
CA SER A 34 -16.31 8.89 5.18
C SER A 34 -16.27 8.88 6.72
N GLU A 35 -15.99 7.72 7.32
CA GLU A 35 -16.02 7.53 8.78
C GLU A 35 -14.86 8.22 9.50
N LEU A 36 -13.68 8.31 8.85
CA LEU A 36 -12.47 8.85 9.46
C LEU A 36 -12.18 10.25 8.90
N ALA A 37 -11.84 11.18 9.79
CA ALA A 37 -11.41 12.52 9.41
C ALA A 37 -10.11 12.50 8.60
N ILE A 38 -9.17 11.66 9.04
CA ILE A 38 -7.88 11.38 8.39
C ILE A 38 -7.74 9.88 8.34
N SER A 39 -7.26 9.34 7.24
CA SER A 39 -7.05 7.89 7.08
C SER A 39 -5.81 7.62 6.24
N ALA A 40 -5.10 6.53 6.55
CA ALA A 40 -4.30 5.87 5.55
C ALA A 40 -5.25 5.24 4.52
N ILE A 41 -4.86 5.25 3.26
CA ILE A 41 -5.64 4.70 2.15
C ILE A 41 -4.72 4.07 1.11
N SER A 42 -5.18 3.01 0.46
CA SER A 42 -4.54 2.54 -0.78
C SER A 42 -4.78 3.55 -1.90
N ILE A 43 -3.80 3.77 -2.76
CA ILE A 43 -3.98 4.67 -3.93
C ILE A 43 -5.09 4.16 -4.86
N HIS A 44 -5.28 2.85 -4.96
CA HIS A 44 -6.46 2.28 -5.64
C HIS A 44 -7.79 2.77 -5.04
N ALA A 45 -7.92 2.68 -3.72
CA ALA A 45 -9.14 3.09 -3.02
C ALA A 45 -9.40 4.60 -3.13
N TYR A 46 -8.34 5.42 -3.25
CA TYR A 46 -8.48 6.85 -3.46
C TYR A 46 -9.32 7.19 -4.71
N ALA A 47 -9.26 6.36 -5.75
CA ALA A 47 -10.06 6.53 -6.96
C ALA A 47 -11.59 6.56 -6.70
N PHE A 48 -12.05 5.97 -5.59
CA PHE A 48 -13.47 5.88 -5.24
C PHE A 48 -13.92 6.88 -4.16
N VAL A 49 -13.01 7.70 -3.67
CA VAL A 49 -13.27 8.67 -2.60
C VAL A 49 -12.66 10.05 -2.85
N SER A 50 -12.11 10.27 -4.03
CA SER A 50 -11.46 11.52 -4.41
C SER A 50 -12.39 12.73 -4.39
N ASP A 51 -13.70 12.51 -4.46
CA ASP A 51 -14.76 13.52 -4.28
C ASP A 51 -14.87 14.01 -2.82
N ARG A 52 -14.53 13.17 -1.83
CA ARG A 52 -14.72 13.41 -0.39
C ARG A 52 -13.42 13.62 0.38
N TYR A 53 -12.30 13.16 -0.17
CA TYR A 53 -10.99 13.25 0.47
C TYR A 53 -9.96 13.92 -0.44
N ALA A 54 -9.08 14.71 0.16
CA ALA A 54 -7.86 15.23 -0.46
C ALA A 54 -6.65 14.41 0.04
N LEU A 55 -5.64 14.22 -0.82
CA LEU A 55 -4.38 13.62 -0.43
C LEU A 55 -3.58 14.61 0.42
N LEU A 56 -3.05 14.16 1.54
CA LEU A 56 -2.02 14.87 2.26
C LEU A 56 -0.69 14.73 1.49
N PRO A 57 0.11 15.77 1.34
CA PRO A 57 1.39 15.68 0.65
C PRO A 57 2.43 14.83 1.41
N CYS A 58 2.15 14.47 2.66
CA CYS A 58 2.96 13.59 3.48
C CYS A 58 2.23 12.28 3.83
N GLY A 59 2.98 11.28 4.26
CA GLY A 59 2.45 9.96 4.64
C GLY A 59 2.32 8.97 3.49
N ALA A 60 3.02 9.23 2.37
CA ALA A 60 3.07 8.29 1.26
C ALA A 60 3.79 6.99 1.62
N SER A 61 3.32 5.91 1.03
CA SER A 61 4.01 4.62 0.93
C SER A 61 4.21 4.31 -0.54
N MET A 62 5.49 4.28 -0.96
CA MET A 62 5.90 4.06 -2.35
C MET A 62 6.91 2.91 -2.39
N GLY A 63 6.71 1.97 -3.32
CA GLY A 63 7.68 0.91 -3.59
C GLY A 63 8.62 1.30 -4.72
N ASP A 64 9.87 1.63 -4.42
CA ASP A 64 10.85 2.02 -5.43
C ASP A 64 11.74 0.82 -5.82
N GLY A 65 11.26 0.01 -6.74
CA GLY A 65 11.89 -1.24 -7.17
C GLY A 65 11.55 -2.44 -6.26
N TYR A 66 10.55 -2.33 -5.44
CA TYR A 66 9.96 -3.41 -4.63
C TYR A 66 8.47 -3.11 -4.42
N GLY A 67 7.69 -4.13 -4.06
CA GLY A 67 6.27 -3.93 -3.83
C GLY A 67 5.54 -5.20 -3.40
N PRO A 68 4.23 -5.27 -3.59
CA PRO A 68 3.48 -6.50 -3.37
C PRO A 68 4.05 -7.65 -4.18
N MET A 69 4.13 -8.82 -3.55
CA MET A 69 4.72 -10.01 -4.17
C MET A 69 3.67 -11.09 -4.39
N LEU A 70 3.78 -11.79 -5.52
CA LEU A 70 3.13 -13.06 -5.75
C LEU A 70 4.06 -14.19 -5.30
N VAL A 71 3.54 -15.07 -4.46
CA VAL A 71 4.27 -16.20 -3.89
C VAL A 71 3.49 -17.51 -4.09
N VAL A 72 4.24 -18.61 -4.19
CA VAL A 72 3.74 -19.98 -4.22
C VAL A 72 4.46 -20.83 -3.18
N LYS A 73 3.93 -21.99 -2.83
CA LYS A 73 4.66 -22.96 -2.00
C LYS A 73 5.98 -23.34 -2.66
N HIS A 74 6.99 -23.57 -1.83
CA HIS A 74 8.26 -24.11 -2.30
C HIS A 74 8.07 -25.39 -3.12
N GLY A 75 8.76 -25.48 -4.26
CA GLY A 75 8.70 -26.62 -5.17
C GLY A 75 7.55 -26.60 -6.18
N VAL A 76 6.73 -25.54 -6.20
CA VAL A 76 5.76 -25.33 -7.28
C VAL A 76 6.48 -24.74 -8.49
N GLU A 77 6.42 -25.45 -9.62
CA GLU A 77 6.99 -24.96 -10.87
C GLU A 77 6.09 -23.89 -11.52
N PHE A 78 6.69 -22.81 -12.00
CA PHE A 78 6.01 -21.73 -12.73
C PHE A 78 6.91 -21.19 -13.85
N PRO A 79 6.31 -20.64 -14.93
CA PRO A 79 7.06 -20.05 -16.03
C PRO A 79 7.81 -18.79 -15.60
N THR A 80 9.02 -18.59 -16.13
CA THR A 80 9.83 -17.37 -15.93
C THR A 80 9.70 -16.36 -17.07
N GLU A 81 9.18 -16.79 -18.23
CA GLU A 81 8.91 -15.91 -19.36
C GLU A 81 7.62 -15.11 -19.09
N ALA A 82 7.65 -13.80 -19.33
CA ALA A 82 6.62 -12.88 -18.90
C ALA A 82 5.22 -13.21 -19.45
N HIS A 83 5.09 -13.56 -20.73
CA HIS A 83 3.80 -13.90 -21.31
C HIS A 83 3.25 -15.22 -20.76
N ALA A 84 4.09 -16.23 -20.71
CA ALA A 84 3.72 -17.54 -20.15
C ALA A 84 3.32 -17.43 -18.67
N LEU A 85 4.01 -16.58 -17.90
CA LEU A 85 3.67 -16.31 -16.50
C LEU A 85 2.31 -15.65 -16.36
N LYS A 86 1.96 -14.67 -17.21
CA LYS A 86 0.63 -14.05 -17.19
C LYS A 86 -0.48 -15.06 -17.49
N VAL A 87 -0.27 -15.95 -18.46
CA VAL A 87 -1.23 -17.02 -18.77
C VAL A 87 -1.38 -17.95 -17.58
N TRP A 88 -0.26 -18.40 -17.02
CA TRP A 88 -0.23 -19.29 -15.87
C TRP A 88 -0.96 -18.69 -14.66
N LEU A 89 -0.72 -17.42 -14.31
CA LEU A 89 -1.37 -16.73 -13.20
C LEU A 89 -2.89 -16.59 -13.38
N ARG A 90 -3.38 -16.39 -14.62
CA ARG A 90 -4.82 -16.29 -14.90
C ARG A 90 -5.58 -17.60 -14.66
N GLU A 91 -4.88 -18.72 -14.73
CA GLU A 91 -5.45 -20.05 -14.50
C GLU A 91 -5.41 -20.48 -13.02
N ARG A 92 -4.86 -19.64 -12.12
CA ARG A 92 -4.67 -19.96 -10.70
C ARG A 92 -5.68 -19.23 -9.81
N LEU A 93 -6.03 -19.89 -8.71
CA LEU A 93 -6.77 -19.25 -7.65
C LEU A 93 -5.79 -18.48 -6.75
N ILE A 94 -5.97 -17.17 -6.69
CA ILE A 94 -5.06 -16.25 -5.99
C ILE A 94 -5.71 -15.75 -4.69
N ALA A 95 -5.06 -15.94 -3.56
CA ALA A 95 -5.44 -15.32 -2.30
C ALA A 95 -4.96 -13.85 -2.28
N VAL A 96 -5.90 -12.91 -2.07
CA VAL A 96 -5.63 -11.47 -2.13
C VAL A 96 -6.06 -10.77 -0.85
N PRO A 97 -5.35 -9.70 -0.40
CA PRO A 97 -5.59 -9.04 0.88
C PRO A 97 -6.80 -8.09 0.89
N GLY A 98 -7.42 -7.87 -0.27
CA GLY A 98 -8.57 -6.99 -0.41
C GLY A 98 -8.65 -6.33 -1.77
N LEU A 99 -9.88 -6.13 -2.27
CA LEU A 99 -10.14 -5.67 -3.63
C LEU A 99 -9.93 -4.15 -3.82
N MET A 100 -9.80 -3.40 -2.74
CA MET A 100 -9.50 -1.96 -2.80
C MET A 100 -8.01 -1.67 -2.58
N THR A 101 -7.17 -2.69 -2.40
CA THR A 101 -5.74 -2.51 -2.18
C THR A 101 -5.01 -2.13 -3.47
N SER A 102 -3.95 -1.32 -3.38
CA SER A 102 -3.07 -1.04 -4.51
C SER A 102 -2.36 -2.30 -5.02
N ALA A 103 -2.15 -3.28 -4.15
CA ALA A 103 -1.61 -4.58 -4.52
C ALA A 103 -2.52 -5.31 -5.53
N TRP A 104 -3.81 -5.34 -5.26
CA TRP A 104 -4.80 -5.92 -6.17
C TRP A 104 -4.84 -5.18 -7.51
N LEU A 105 -4.87 -3.85 -7.50
CA LEU A 105 -4.82 -3.08 -8.74
C LEU A 105 -3.52 -3.31 -9.52
N SER A 106 -2.37 -3.41 -8.84
CA SER A 106 -1.09 -3.70 -9.47
C SER A 106 -1.09 -5.06 -10.16
N LEU A 107 -1.66 -6.08 -9.53
CA LEU A 107 -1.82 -7.41 -10.15
C LEU A 107 -2.73 -7.35 -11.37
N GLN A 108 -3.85 -6.63 -11.28
CA GLN A 108 -4.75 -6.46 -12.41
C GLN A 108 -4.07 -5.75 -13.59
N LEU A 109 -3.29 -4.69 -13.32
CA LEU A 109 -2.51 -3.98 -14.33
C LEU A 109 -1.41 -4.86 -14.95
N TYR A 110 -0.72 -5.67 -14.15
CA TYR A 110 0.24 -6.63 -14.65
C TYR A 110 -0.41 -7.63 -15.61
N LEU A 111 -1.58 -8.14 -15.24
CA LEU A 111 -2.33 -9.09 -16.04
C LEU A 111 -3.16 -8.45 -17.17
N ALA A 112 -3.29 -7.12 -17.23
CA ALA A 112 -4.11 -6.44 -18.22
C ALA A 112 -3.71 -6.84 -19.65
N ASP A 113 -4.73 -7.22 -20.42
CA ASP A 113 -4.59 -7.65 -21.82
C ASP A 113 -5.93 -7.36 -22.54
N PRO A 114 -5.91 -6.58 -23.63
CA PRO A 114 -7.14 -6.24 -24.37
C PRO A 114 -7.94 -7.47 -24.85
N SER A 115 -7.28 -8.61 -25.03
CA SER A 115 -7.92 -9.88 -25.44
C SER A 115 -8.51 -10.67 -24.27
N HIS A 116 -8.22 -10.29 -23.02
CA HIS A 116 -8.65 -10.99 -21.81
C HIS A 116 -9.17 -9.98 -20.78
N THR A 117 -10.47 -9.76 -20.76
CA THR A 117 -11.13 -8.81 -19.86
C THR A 117 -11.54 -9.39 -18.51
N SER A 118 -11.46 -10.72 -18.34
CA SER A 118 -11.78 -11.36 -17.06
C SER A 118 -10.66 -11.19 -16.04
N LEU A 119 -11.06 -10.90 -14.81
CA LEU A 119 -10.15 -10.91 -13.66
C LEU A 119 -9.68 -12.34 -13.38
N PRO A 120 -8.47 -12.53 -12.81
CA PRO A 120 -8.02 -13.84 -12.35
C PRO A 120 -8.96 -14.38 -11.26
N ALA A 121 -9.10 -15.69 -11.16
CA ALA A 121 -9.81 -16.33 -10.06
C ALA A 121 -9.13 -15.94 -8.74
N HIS A 122 -9.91 -15.45 -7.77
CA HIS A 122 -9.36 -14.98 -6.51
C HIS A 122 -10.28 -15.24 -5.32
N ILE A 123 -9.68 -15.31 -4.14
CA ILE A 123 -10.39 -15.28 -2.86
C ILE A 123 -9.80 -14.13 -2.01
N VAL A 124 -10.69 -13.42 -1.32
CA VAL A 124 -10.28 -12.35 -0.41
C VAL A 124 -10.13 -12.94 0.98
N VAL A 125 -8.97 -12.74 1.59
CA VAL A 125 -8.68 -13.15 2.96
C VAL A 125 -7.94 -12.03 3.68
N PRO A 126 -7.98 -11.97 5.02
CA PRO A 126 -7.12 -11.05 5.78
C PRO A 126 -5.66 -11.19 5.34
N PHE A 127 -4.92 -10.09 5.31
CA PHE A 127 -3.56 -10.11 4.76
C PHE A 127 -2.60 -11.07 5.50
N ASP A 128 -2.81 -11.29 6.78
CA ASP A 128 -2.07 -12.23 7.62
C ASP A 128 -2.52 -13.70 7.42
N GLU A 129 -3.65 -13.94 6.78
CA GLU A 129 -4.16 -15.27 6.43
C GLU A 129 -3.72 -15.72 5.02
N ILE A 130 -2.97 -14.92 4.26
CA ILE A 130 -2.54 -15.29 2.91
C ILE A 130 -1.63 -16.53 2.94
N PHE A 131 -0.60 -16.56 3.79
CA PHE A 131 0.28 -17.71 3.91
C PHE A 131 -0.45 -18.98 4.38
N PRO A 132 -1.23 -18.97 5.49
CA PRO A 132 -2.03 -20.12 5.87
C PRO A 132 -2.95 -20.63 4.74
N THR A 133 -3.63 -19.71 4.05
CA THR A 133 -4.54 -20.05 2.94
C THR A 133 -3.84 -20.81 1.82
N VAL A 134 -2.64 -20.38 1.43
CA VAL A 134 -1.86 -21.04 0.39
C VAL A 134 -1.26 -22.35 0.91
N LEU A 135 -0.75 -22.39 2.14
CA LEU A 135 -0.21 -23.63 2.74
C LEU A 135 -1.26 -24.74 2.86
N GLU A 136 -2.49 -24.38 3.20
CA GLU A 136 -3.61 -25.32 3.26
C GLU A 136 -4.15 -25.75 1.90
N GLY A 137 -3.68 -25.14 0.81
CA GLY A 137 -4.12 -25.44 -0.55
C GLY A 137 -5.50 -24.88 -0.91
N LYS A 138 -6.00 -23.91 -0.14
CA LYS A 138 -7.25 -23.17 -0.43
C LYS A 138 -7.06 -22.17 -1.57
N ALA A 139 -5.84 -21.73 -1.82
CA ALA A 139 -5.40 -20.98 -2.99
C ALA A 139 -4.05 -21.53 -3.45
N GLU A 140 -3.70 -21.30 -4.73
CA GLU A 140 -2.45 -21.76 -5.31
C GLU A 140 -1.35 -20.69 -5.22
N VAL A 141 -1.74 -19.42 -5.27
CA VAL A 141 -0.86 -18.25 -5.24
C VAL A 141 -1.32 -17.29 -4.17
N GLY A 142 -0.38 -16.64 -3.48
CA GLY A 142 -0.66 -15.59 -2.50
C GLY A 142 -0.14 -14.23 -2.96
N LEU A 143 -0.96 -13.18 -2.82
CA LEU A 143 -0.53 -11.79 -3.02
C LEU A 143 -0.24 -11.14 -1.67
N ILE A 144 1.04 -11.00 -1.32
CA ILE A 144 1.47 -10.51 -0.01
C ILE A 144 1.86 -9.02 -0.02
N ILE A 145 1.50 -8.32 1.06
CA ILE A 145 1.71 -6.87 1.25
C ILE A 145 2.31 -6.50 2.61
N HIS A 146 2.75 -7.49 3.37
CA HIS A 146 3.20 -7.33 4.76
C HIS A 146 4.65 -7.80 4.92
N GLU A 147 5.13 -7.88 6.14
CA GLU A 147 6.48 -8.33 6.51
C GLU A 147 6.89 -9.69 5.94
N GLY A 148 5.92 -10.50 5.53
CA GLY A 148 6.15 -11.73 4.77
C GLY A 148 6.96 -11.53 3.49
N GLN A 149 7.01 -10.30 2.96
CA GLN A 149 7.90 -9.94 1.85
C GLN A 149 9.40 -10.15 2.18
N LEU A 150 9.77 -10.10 3.46
CA LEU A 150 11.13 -10.38 3.92
C LEU A 150 11.32 -11.82 4.40
N THR A 151 10.23 -12.50 4.82
CA THR A 151 10.31 -13.81 5.48
C THR A 151 9.75 -14.97 4.64
N TYR A 152 9.17 -14.73 3.48
CA TYR A 152 8.45 -15.76 2.68
C TYR A 152 9.26 -17.05 2.45
N ARG A 153 10.59 -16.95 2.26
CA ARG A 153 11.43 -18.12 2.07
C ARG A 153 11.53 -19.00 3.32
N GLN A 154 11.57 -18.37 4.50
CA GLN A 154 11.59 -19.04 5.79
C GLN A 154 10.26 -19.69 6.12
N GLU A 155 9.17 -19.11 5.58
CA GLU A 155 7.79 -19.61 5.67
C GLU A 155 7.47 -20.70 4.63
N GLY A 156 8.45 -21.13 3.81
CA GLY A 156 8.27 -22.21 2.84
C GLY A 156 7.69 -21.78 1.49
N PHE A 157 7.90 -20.53 1.10
CA PHE A 157 7.42 -19.97 -0.17
C PHE A 157 8.56 -19.60 -1.12
N GLU A 158 8.20 -19.50 -2.40
CA GLU A 158 9.01 -18.93 -3.47
C GLU A 158 8.33 -17.72 -4.07
N LYS A 159 9.13 -16.69 -4.40
CA LYS A 159 8.67 -15.49 -5.10
C LYS A 159 8.46 -15.80 -6.58
N VAL A 160 7.23 -15.61 -7.05
CA VAL A 160 6.86 -15.69 -8.46
C VAL A 160 7.13 -14.37 -9.16
N LEU A 161 6.70 -13.27 -8.55
CA LEU A 161 6.80 -11.93 -9.12
C LEU A 161 6.79 -10.88 -8.00
N ASP A 162 7.60 -9.86 -8.14
CA ASP A 162 7.49 -8.61 -7.40
C ASP A 162 6.85 -7.54 -8.32
N LEU A 163 5.68 -7.05 -7.92
CA LEU A 163 4.94 -6.06 -8.72
C LEU A 163 5.58 -4.66 -8.70
N GLY A 164 6.40 -4.36 -7.69
CA GLY A 164 7.16 -3.12 -7.64
C GLY A 164 8.38 -3.17 -8.56
N GLU A 165 9.11 -4.31 -8.61
CA GLU A 165 10.18 -4.54 -9.59
C GLU A 165 9.64 -4.41 -11.03
N TRP A 166 8.51 -5.09 -11.31
CA TRP A 166 7.84 -4.99 -12.62
C TRP A 166 7.45 -3.56 -12.97
N TRP A 167 6.76 -2.87 -12.06
CA TRP A 167 6.28 -1.50 -12.28
C TRP A 167 7.44 -0.53 -12.55
N LYS A 168 8.52 -0.65 -11.77
CA LYS A 168 9.73 0.17 -11.95
C LYS A 168 10.38 -0.08 -13.30
N ALA A 169 10.47 -1.33 -13.74
CA ALA A 169 11.02 -1.69 -15.05
C ALA A 169 10.16 -1.15 -16.20
N GLU A 170 8.84 -1.17 -16.04
CA GLU A 170 7.86 -0.77 -17.05
C GLU A 170 7.74 0.74 -17.19
N THR A 171 7.85 1.49 -16.08
CA THR A 171 7.54 2.93 -16.06
C THR A 171 8.71 3.83 -15.67
N GLY A 172 9.74 3.29 -15.03
CA GLY A 172 10.79 4.06 -14.39
C GLY A 172 10.38 4.73 -13.07
N LEU A 173 9.10 4.63 -12.67
CA LEU A 173 8.51 5.29 -11.50
C LEU A 173 8.39 4.32 -10.32
N PRO A 174 8.34 4.83 -9.06
CA PRO A 174 7.97 3.99 -7.92
C PRO A 174 6.52 3.53 -8.02
N LEU A 175 6.20 2.36 -7.45
CA LEU A 175 4.83 1.86 -7.38
C LEU A 175 4.06 2.56 -6.24
N PRO A 176 2.95 3.27 -6.53
CA PRO A 176 2.15 3.91 -5.50
C PRO A 176 1.35 2.87 -4.71
N LEU A 177 1.65 2.70 -3.42
CA LEU A 177 0.98 1.74 -2.57
C LEU A 177 -0.12 2.38 -1.73
N GLY A 178 0.22 3.42 -0.98
CA GLY A 178 -0.71 4.11 -0.12
C GLY A 178 -0.31 5.55 0.16
N GLY A 179 -1.20 6.25 0.80
CA GLY A 179 -1.01 7.62 1.25
C GLY A 179 -1.94 7.95 2.40
N ASN A 180 -1.80 9.14 2.94
CA ASN A 180 -2.75 9.68 3.90
C ASN A 180 -3.73 10.63 3.19
N VAL A 181 -4.98 10.58 3.60
CA VAL A 181 -6.04 11.47 3.11
C VAL A 181 -6.73 12.17 4.26
N ILE A 182 -7.27 13.36 3.97
CA ILE A 182 -8.09 14.15 4.89
C ILE A 182 -9.41 14.50 4.23
N ARG A 183 -10.51 14.46 4.99
CA ARG A 183 -11.84 14.82 4.47
C ARG A 183 -11.87 16.27 3.99
N LYS A 184 -12.61 16.50 2.91
CA LYS A 184 -12.75 17.82 2.28
C LYS A 184 -13.70 18.77 3.01
N ASP A 185 -14.44 18.30 4.01
CA ASP A 185 -15.29 19.14 4.87
C ASP A 185 -14.51 19.98 5.90
N PHE A 186 -13.22 19.67 6.12
CA PHE A 186 -12.31 20.62 6.76
C PHE A 186 -11.99 21.79 5.82
N SER A 187 -11.92 22.98 6.37
CA SER A 187 -11.49 24.16 5.60
C SER A 187 -10.08 24.00 5.06
N PRO A 188 -9.70 24.70 3.96
CA PRO A 188 -8.33 24.64 3.45
C PRO A 188 -7.26 24.98 4.50
N ALA A 189 -7.52 25.95 5.39
CA ALA A 189 -6.61 26.33 6.45
C ALA A 189 -6.42 25.20 7.49
N GLU A 190 -7.51 24.55 7.92
CA GLU A 190 -7.45 23.42 8.84
C GLU A 190 -6.70 22.24 8.21
N ARG A 191 -6.97 21.90 6.94
CA ARG A 191 -6.26 20.84 6.23
C ARG A 191 -4.76 21.12 6.14
N SER A 192 -4.36 22.36 5.85
CA SER A 192 -2.96 22.79 5.80
C SER A 192 -2.29 22.68 7.17
N GLU A 193 -2.95 23.16 8.23
CA GLU A 193 -2.40 23.11 9.60
C GLU A 193 -2.24 21.66 10.08
N ILE A 194 -3.23 20.81 9.87
CA ILE A 194 -3.17 19.38 10.19
C ILE A 194 -2.05 18.69 9.40
N ASN A 195 -1.89 19.01 8.11
CA ASN A 195 -0.79 18.49 7.30
C ASN A 195 0.58 18.84 7.89
N VAL A 196 0.77 20.07 8.36
CA VAL A 196 2.04 20.48 9.00
C VAL A 196 2.31 19.64 10.25
N VAL A 197 1.30 19.42 11.12
CA VAL A 197 1.44 18.59 12.33
C VAL A 197 1.82 17.14 11.97
N LEU A 198 1.16 16.56 10.97
CA LEU A 198 1.45 15.19 10.53
C LEU A 198 2.85 15.07 9.93
N ARG A 199 3.27 16.03 9.12
CA ARG A 199 4.60 16.10 8.56
C ARG A 199 5.67 16.21 9.66
N GLU A 200 5.48 17.11 10.64
CA GLU A 200 6.39 17.22 11.80
C GLU A 200 6.49 15.90 12.57
N SER A 201 5.41 15.14 12.70
CA SER A 201 5.43 13.80 13.32
C SER A 201 6.27 12.81 12.53
N ILE A 202 6.18 12.83 11.20
CA ILE A 202 6.96 11.95 10.32
C ILE A 202 8.44 12.34 10.40
N GLU A 203 8.77 13.63 10.28
CA GLU A 203 10.14 14.15 10.39
C GLU A 203 10.78 13.74 11.72
N TYR A 204 10.05 13.92 12.83
CA TYR A 204 10.52 13.51 14.15
C TYR A 204 10.78 12.00 14.20
N GLY A 205 9.89 11.20 13.66
CA GLY A 205 10.05 9.74 13.61
C GLY A 205 11.28 9.30 12.80
N LEU A 206 11.55 9.95 11.67
CA LEU A 206 12.74 9.69 10.86
C LEU A 206 14.03 10.09 11.56
N GLN A 207 14.04 11.25 12.22
CA GLN A 207 15.20 11.74 12.99
C GLN A 207 15.47 10.90 14.24
N HIS A 208 14.43 10.29 14.83
CA HIS A 208 14.49 9.46 16.03
C HIS A 208 14.15 7.99 15.71
N ARG A 209 14.65 7.48 14.57
CA ARG A 209 14.29 6.18 13.99
C ARG A 209 14.32 5.05 15.00
N LYS A 210 15.38 4.91 15.79
CA LYS A 210 15.51 3.86 16.80
C LYS A 210 14.35 3.88 17.82
N ALA A 211 13.97 5.06 18.30
CA ALA A 211 12.85 5.20 19.23
C ALA A 211 11.50 4.92 18.55
N GLY A 212 11.36 5.32 17.29
CA GLY A 212 10.18 5.03 16.47
C GLY A 212 10.01 3.52 16.21
N VAL A 213 11.09 2.80 15.92
CA VAL A 213 11.09 1.33 15.78
C VAL A 213 10.73 0.67 17.11
N ALA A 214 11.38 1.05 18.21
CA ALA A 214 11.06 0.51 19.54
C ALA A 214 9.57 0.72 19.93
N HIS A 215 8.99 1.87 19.59
CA HIS A 215 7.57 2.16 19.78
C HIS A 215 6.68 1.22 18.92
N ALA A 216 7.12 0.82 17.74
CA ALA A 216 6.38 -0.07 16.85
C ALA A 216 6.52 -1.56 17.22
N MET A 217 7.55 -1.96 17.98
CA MET A 217 7.83 -3.36 18.32
C MET A 217 6.64 -4.14 18.92
N PRO A 218 5.78 -3.57 19.80
CA PRO A 218 4.59 -4.27 20.27
C PRO A 218 3.61 -4.70 19.16
N LEU A 219 3.74 -4.09 17.97
CA LEU A 219 2.90 -4.35 16.79
C LEU A 219 3.63 -5.19 15.74
N ALA A 220 4.87 -5.58 15.98
CA ALA A 220 5.78 -6.20 15.00
C ALA A 220 5.53 -7.70 14.75
N ARG A 221 4.48 -8.30 15.32
CA ARG A 221 4.02 -9.68 15.05
C ARG A 221 5.12 -10.75 15.10
N GLY A 222 6.04 -10.64 16.04
CA GLY A 222 7.13 -11.61 16.21
C GLY A 222 8.39 -11.33 15.39
N MET A 223 8.45 -10.25 14.61
CA MET A 223 9.71 -9.77 14.02
C MET A 223 10.69 -9.35 15.12
N ASP A 224 11.96 -9.57 14.91
CA ASP A 224 12.99 -8.93 15.69
C ASP A 224 13.15 -7.44 15.30
N GLU A 225 13.90 -6.68 16.13
CA GLU A 225 14.08 -5.23 15.91
C GLU A 225 14.76 -4.91 14.55
N THR A 226 15.67 -5.79 14.10
CA THR A 226 16.40 -5.60 12.83
C THR A 226 15.48 -5.75 11.65
N LEU A 227 14.67 -6.81 11.63
CA LEU A 227 13.70 -7.07 10.56
C LEU A 227 12.57 -6.01 10.55
N ALA A 228 12.12 -5.60 11.74
CA ALA A 228 11.14 -4.53 11.86
C ALA A 228 11.69 -3.19 11.34
N ASP A 229 12.95 -2.85 11.64
CA ASP A 229 13.60 -1.65 11.11
C ASP A 229 13.75 -1.71 9.59
N GLU A 230 14.15 -2.85 9.04
CA GLU A 230 14.25 -3.05 7.59
C GLU A 230 12.88 -2.85 6.92
N PHE A 231 11.84 -3.53 7.42
CA PHE A 231 10.47 -3.42 6.89
C PHE A 231 9.93 -1.99 7.00
N ILE A 232 10.11 -1.32 8.14
CA ILE A 232 9.72 0.08 8.29
C ILE A 232 10.46 0.95 7.27
N GLY A 233 11.75 0.71 7.01
CA GLY A 233 12.56 1.47 6.07
C GLY A 233 12.10 1.36 4.62
N MET A 234 11.50 0.26 4.24
CA MET A 234 10.90 0.11 2.90
C MET A 234 9.75 1.10 2.68
N TYR A 235 8.92 1.34 3.70
CA TYR A 235 7.67 2.08 3.56
C TYR A 235 7.66 3.46 4.23
N VAL A 236 8.67 3.79 5.05
CA VAL A 236 8.81 5.09 5.72
C VAL A 236 10.17 5.68 5.34
N ASN A 237 10.17 6.49 4.30
CA ASN A 237 11.34 7.07 3.64
C ASN A 237 11.06 8.51 3.18
N ASP A 238 11.86 9.05 2.28
CA ASP A 238 11.73 10.42 1.77
C ASP A 238 10.37 10.68 1.11
N TYR A 239 9.79 9.71 0.39
CA TYR A 239 8.44 9.81 -0.17
C TYR A 239 7.38 9.99 0.93
N THR A 240 7.64 9.48 2.15
CA THR A 240 6.72 9.66 3.27
C THR A 240 6.70 11.09 3.79
N LEU A 241 7.78 11.86 3.61
CA LEU A 241 7.81 13.29 3.94
C LEU A 241 7.09 14.13 2.90
N ASP A 242 7.31 13.84 1.62
CA ASP A 242 6.63 14.46 0.49
C ASP A 242 6.70 13.53 -0.72
N TYR A 243 5.62 13.42 -1.46
CA TYR A 243 5.60 12.64 -2.71
C TYR A 243 6.61 13.15 -3.73
N GLY A 244 6.96 14.43 -3.70
CA GLY A 244 7.73 15.08 -4.75
C GLY A 244 7.04 15.00 -6.11
N ASP A 245 7.70 15.52 -7.14
CA ASP A 245 7.17 15.44 -8.51
C ASP A 245 7.10 13.99 -9.00
N THR A 246 8.09 13.17 -8.65
CA THR A 246 8.16 11.75 -9.03
C THR A 246 7.01 10.93 -8.44
N GLY A 247 6.72 11.07 -7.15
CA GLY A 247 5.62 10.34 -6.52
C GLY A 247 4.26 10.80 -7.05
N ARG A 248 4.08 12.10 -7.28
CA ARG A 248 2.85 12.65 -7.88
C ARG A 248 2.67 12.16 -9.32
N ALA A 249 3.76 12.08 -10.12
CA ALA A 249 3.74 11.49 -11.45
C ALA A 249 3.39 10.00 -11.41
N ALA A 250 3.95 9.27 -10.46
CA ALA A 250 3.68 7.85 -10.25
C ALA A 250 2.20 7.58 -9.99
N ILE A 251 1.55 8.37 -9.13
CA ILE A 251 0.10 8.23 -8.86
C ILE A 251 -0.72 8.50 -10.12
N ARG A 252 -0.40 9.57 -10.87
CA ARG A 252 -1.10 9.86 -12.14
C ARG A 252 -0.97 8.73 -13.14
N GLU A 253 0.23 8.18 -13.31
CA GLU A 253 0.49 7.06 -14.22
C GLU A 253 -0.28 5.81 -13.79
N PHE A 254 -0.26 5.48 -12.48
CA PHE A 254 -0.92 4.31 -11.93
C PHE A 254 -2.44 4.35 -12.11
N LEU A 255 -3.07 5.45 -11.73
CA LEU A 255 -4.51 5.63 -11.88
C LEU A 255 -4.93 5.86 -13.35
N GLY A 256 -4.09 6.52 -14.15
CA GLY A 256 -4.30 6.70 -15.57
C GLY A 256 -4.32 5.36 -16.33
N ARG A 257 -3.38 4.46 -16.04
CA ARG A 257 -3.37 3.10 -16.59
C ARG A 257 -4.57 2.30 -16.09
N ALA A 258 -4.93 2.43 -14.83
CA ALA A 258 -6.11 1.76 -14.26
C ALA A 258 -7.40 2.19 -14.97
N HIS A 259 -7.58 3.47 -15.23
CA HIS A 259 -8.72 3.98 -15.99
C HIS A 259 -8.70 3.48 -17.44
N SER A 260 -7.56 3.56 -18.11
CA SER A 260 -7.40 3.11 -19.50
C SER A 260 -7.68 1.61 -19.67
N ALA A 261 -7.40 0.82 -18.64
CA ALA A 261 -7.70 -0.62 -18.60
C ALA A 261 -9.12 -0.93 -18.11
N GLY A 262 -9.95 0.07 -17.79
CA GLY A 262 -11.32 -0.11 -17.27
C GLY A 262 -11.39 -0.67 -15.85
N LEU A 263 -10.31 -0.57 -15.07
CA LEU A 263 -10.21 -1.10 -13.71
C LEU A 263 -10.74 -0.11 -12.66
N ILE A 264 -10.83 1.16 -13.00
CA ILE A 264 -11.51 2.19 -12.21
C ILE A 264 -12.50 2.94 -13.12
N PRO A 265 -13.63 3.45 -12.57
CA PRO A 265 -14.74 3.95 -13.40
C PRO A 265 -14.45 5.29 -14.05
N GLU A 266 -13.65 6.16 -13.41
CA GLU A 266 -13.47 7.54 -13.82
C GLU A 266 -12.00 7.97 -13.76
N ILE A 267 -11.67 9.02 -14.51
CA ILE A 267 -10.37 9.69 -14.40
C ILE A 267 -10.31 10.40 -13.06
N VAL A 268 -9.27 10.14 -12.29
CA VAL A 268 -9.10 10.71 -10.95
C VAL A 268 -8.35 12.04 -11.04
N GLU A 269 -8.99 13.13 -10.66
CA GLU A 269 -8.30 14.38 -10.39
C GLU A 269 -7.63 14.33 -9.02
N LEU A 270 -6.29 14.45 -9.02
CA LEU A 270 -5.52 14.43 -7.78
C LEU A 270 -5.59 15.80 -7.10
N GLU A 271 -6.23 15.86 -5.94
CA GLU A 271 -6.20 17.04 -5.06
C GLU A 271 -5.25 16.77 -3.89
N PHE A 272 -4.18 17.55 -3.82
CA PHE A 272 -3.28 17.57 -2.67
C PHE A 272 -3.57 18.79 -1.80
N VAL A 273 -3.50 18.61 -0.49
CA VAL A 273 -3.51 19.71 0.47
C VAL A 273 -2.28 20.59 0.22
N VAL A 274 -2.48 21.92 0.23
CA VAL A 274 -1.45 22.94 -0.01
C VAL A 274 -1.03 23.57 1.31
#